data_2149afcc34be7c5aaf30ffef258a8a91
#
_entry.id   2149afcc34be7c5aaf30ffef258a8a91
#
_cell.length_a   1.000
_cell.length_b   1.000
_cell.length_c   1.000
_cell.angle_alpha   90.00
_cell.angle_beta   90.00
_cell.angle_gamma   90.00
#
_symmetry.space_group_name_H-M   'P 1'
#
loop_
_entity.id
_entity.type
_entity.pdbx_description
1 polymer ?
#
loop_
_entity_poly.entity_id
_entity_poly.type
_entity_poly.pdbx_seq_one_letter_code
_entity_poly.pdbx_strand_id
1 'polypeptide(L)'
;QLRKIRGLLENRLMKPKTMRVGSVVKQYMFCGKASCACHQDPQKKHGPYYYLSYKVGGKSRYKYLGKATSLEVERARSYQMFQRGMAQLGRIHREMIGLLWKIGEAKMEKGNEE
;
A
#
# COMPACT_ATOMS: atom_id res chain seq x y z
N GLN A 1 10.26 22.69 1.53
CA GLN A 1 9.64 21.55 2.25
C GLN A 1 9.33 20.37 1.34
N LEU A 2 8.61 20.63 0.26
CA LEU A 2 8.24 19.55 -0.66
C LEU A 2 9.45 18.91 -1.35
N ARG A 3 10.46 19.68 -1.69
CA ARG A 3 11.69 19.15 -2.27
C ARG A 3 12.38 18.17 -1.32
N LYS A 4 12.45 18.52 -0.05
CA LYS A 4 13.10 17.68 0.96
C LYS A 4 12.34 16.39 1.15
N ILE A 5 11.03 16.48 1.28
CA ILE A 5 10.16 15.31 1.45
C ILE A 5 10.27 14.41 0.22
N ARG A 6 10.22 15.00 -0.98
CA ARG A 6 10.35 14.26 -2.22
C ARG A 6 11.68 13.52 -2.30
N GLY A 7 12.78 14.20 -1.97
CA GLY A 7 14.10 13.59 -2.01
C GLY A 7 14.26 12.41 -1.08
N LEU A 8 13.74 12.53 0.15
CA LEU A 8 13.77 11.44 1.12
C LEU A 8 12.95 10.25 0.64
N LEU A 9 11.78 10.54 0.07
CA LEU A 9 10.88 9.50 -0.44
C LEU A 9 11.48 8.80 -1.65
N GLU A 10 12.04 9.56 -2.60
CA GLU A 10 12.70 9.00 -3.78
C GLU A 10 13.85 8.10 -3.39
N ASN A 11 14.69 8.51 -2.44
CA ASN A 11 15.81 7.70 -1.97
C ASN A 11 15.32 6.37 -1.38
N ARG A 12 14.23 6.39 -0.63
CA ARG A 12 13.64 5.19 -0.06
C ARG A 12 13.10 4.27 -1.15
N LEU A 13 12.41 4.84 -2.14
CA LEU A 13 11.82 4.08 -3.23
C LEU A 13 12.84 3.49 -4.19
N MET A 14 14.00 4.09 -4.31
CA MET A 14 15.07 3.60 -5.16
C MET A 14 15.82 2.40 -4.57
N LYS A 15 15.57 2.10 -3.31
CA LYS A 15 16.20 0.97 -2.60
C LYS A 15 15.14 0.06 -1.98
N PRO A 16 14.25 -0.51 -2.77
CA PRO A 16 13.19 -1.33 -2.23
C PRO A 16 13.75 -2.66 -1.71
N LYS A 17 13.12 -3.18 -0.67
CA LYS A 17 13.35 -4.55 -0.23
C LYS A 17 12.65 -5.50 -1.20
N THR A 18 13.00 -6.78 -1.11
CA THR A 18 12.29 -7.81 -1.89
C THR A 18 10.81 -7.73 -1.59
N MET A 19 10.00 -7.70 -2.63
CA MET A 19 8.56 -7.48 -2.53
C MET A 19 7.79 -8.62 -3.16
N ARG A 20 6.56 -8.81 -2.67
CA ARG A 20 5.62 -9.75 -3.27
C ARG A 20 4.34 -9.01 -3.60
N VAL A 21 3.94 -9.07 -4.86
CA VAL A 21 2.74 -8.39 -5.35
C VAL A 21 1.49 -8.99 -4.73
N GLY A 22 0.62 -8.14 -4.19
CA GLY A 22 -0.63 -8.53 -3.58
C GLY A 22 -0.90 -7.77 -2.29
N SER A 23 -1.99 -8.14 -1.64
CA SER A 23 -2.41 -7.52 -0.38
C SER A 23 -2.46 -8.58 0.72
N VAL A 24 -1.99 -8.23 1.91
CA VAL A 24 -2.08 -9.12 3.07
C VAL A 24 -3.47 -9.04 3.64
N VAL A 25 -4.11 -10.20 3.75
CA VAL A 25 -5.44 -10.32 4.34
C VAL A 25 -5.30 -11.12 5.64
N LYS A 26 -5.85 -10.57 6.71
CA LYS A 26 -5.86 -11.19 8.01
C LYS A 26 -7.24 -11.79 8.25
N GLN A 27 -7.28 -13.07 8.55
CA GLN A 27 -8.55 -13.79 8.70
C GLN A 27 -8.65 -14.54 10.01
N TYR A 28 -9.85 -14.55 10.57
CA TYR A 28 -10.21 -15.35 11.72
C TYR A 28 -11.34 -16.30 11.29
N MET A 29 -11.26 -17.56 11.70
CA MET A 29 -12.18 -18.58 11.22
C MET A 29 -12.66 -19.46 12.32
N PHE A 30 -13.86 -20.05 12.13
CA PHE A 30 -14.34 -21.13 12.96
C PHE A 30 -13.64 -22.42 12.55
N CYS A 31 -13.31 -23.27 13.53
CA CYS A 31 -12.69 -24.56 13.22
C CYS A 31 -13.76 -25.61 12.87
N GLY A 32 -13.29 -26.77 12.38
CA GLY A 32 -14.18 -27.87 12.02
C GLY A 32 -14.77 -28.64 13.17
N LYS A 33 -14.35 -28.40 14.41
CA LYS A 33 -14.84 -29.09 15.58
C LYS A 33 -16.07 -28.39 16.12
N ALA A 34 -17.23 -29.03 16.07
CA ALA A 34 -18.49 -28.45 16.55
C ALA A 34 -18.48 -28.16 18.04
N SER A 35 -17.70 -28.89 18.80
CA SER A 35 -17.58 -28.69 20.27
C SER A 35 -16.64 -27.57 20.67
N CYS A 36 -15.96 -26.95 19.71
CA CYS A 36 -15.01 -25.90 20.03
C CYS A 36 -15.73 -24.61 20.48
N ALA A 37 -15.12 -23.93 21.45
CA ALA A 37 -15.64 -22.66 21.96
C ALA A 37 -15.82 -21.59 20.92
N CYS A 38 -15.07 -21.65 19.78
CA CYS A 38 -15.20 -20.67 18.71
C CYS A 38 -16.60 -20.64 18.09
N HIS A 39 -17.34 -21.74 18.15
CA HIS A 39 -18.71 -21.80 17.65
C HIS A 39 -19.74 -21.18 18.59
N GLN A 40 -19.37 -20.94 19.82
CA GLN A 40 -20.26 -20.33 20.83
C GLN A 40 -19.96 -18.87 21.08
N ASP A 41 -18.72 -18.44 20.81
CA ASP A 41 -18.26 -17.07 21.05
C ASP A 41 -17.46 -16.60 19.85
N PRO A 42 -17.97 -15.63 19.07
CA PRO A 42 -17.26 -15.10 17.91
C PRO A 42 -15.88 -14.52 18.23
N GLN A 43 -15.65 -14.10 19.47
CA GLN A 43 -14.35 -13.59 19.88
C GLN A 43 -13.30 -14.69 20.06
N LYS A 44 -13.74 -15.94 20.09
CA LYS A 44 -12.86 -17.11 20.22
C LYS A 44 -12.57 -17.79 18.89
N LYS A 45 -12.81 -17.11 17.78
CA LYS A 45 -12.41 -17.60 16.47
C LYS A 45 -10.91 -17.85 16.41
N HIS A 46 -10.52 -18.86 15.64
CA HIS A 46 -9.12 -19.19 15.44
C HIS A 46 -8.46 -18.20 14.48
N GLY A 47 -7.19 -17.94 14.71
CA GLY A 47 -6.39 -17.04 13.91
C GLY A 47 -5.58 -16.10 14.78
N PRO A 48 -4.95 -15.08 14.17
CA PRO A 48 -5.11 -14.69 12.78
C PRO A 48 -4.36 -15.61 11.81
N TYR A 49 -4.98 -15.83 10.66
CA TYR A 49 -4.35 -16.51 9.54
C TYR A 49 -4.07 -15.47 8.45
N TYR A 50 -2.88 -15.46 7.92
CA TYR A 50 -2.46 -14.47 6.92
C TYR A 50 -2.48 -15.08 5.53
N TYR A 51 -3.12 -14.38 4.61
CA TYR A 51 -3.24 -14.77 3.22
C TYR A 51 -2.76 -13.63 2.33
N LEU A 52 -2.22 -13.97 1.18
CA LEU A 52 -1.93 -13.02 0.14
C LEU A 52 -3.08 -13.04 -0.85
N SER A 53 -3.73 -11.90 -1.03
CA SER A 53 -4.74 -11.71 -2.08
C SER A 53 -4.07 -11.11 -3.29
N TYR A 54 -4.20 -11.73 -4.44
CA TYR A 54 -3.64 -11.25 -5.69
C TYR A 54 -4.56 -11.61 -6.85
N LYS A 55 -4.35 -10.99 -7.99
CA LYS A 55 -5.19 -11.23 -9.17
C LYS A 55 -4.40 -11.90 -10.28
N VAL A 56 -5.02 -12.88 -10.89
CA VAL A 56 -4.50 -13.54 -12.07
C VAL A 56 -5.62 -13.57 -13.11
N GLY A 57 -5.38 -12.94 -14.26
CA GLY A 57 -6.39 -12.88 -15.32
C GLY A 57 -7.70 -12.25 -14.88
N GLY A 58 -7.66 -11.27 -14.00
CA GLY A 58 -8.85 -10.60 -13.48
C GLY A 58 -9.57 -11.33 -12.35
N LYS A 59 -9.10 -12.52 -12.00
CA LYS A 59 -9.70 -13.31 -10.91
C LYS A 59 -8.86 -13.20 -9.65
N SER A 60 -9.53 -13.06 -8.51
CA SER A 60 -8.87 -13.03 -7.21
C SER A 60 -8.40 -14.42 -6.80
N ARG A 61 -7.18 -14.49 -6.33
CA ARG A 61 -6.57 -15.71 -5.80
C ARG A 61 -6.05 -15.41 -4.40
N TYR A 62 -5.97 -16.47 -3.58
CA TYR A 62 -5.49 -16.36 -2.22
C TYR A 62 -4.42 -17.42 -1.97
N LYS A 63 -3.31 -17.00 -1.37
CA LYS A 63 -2.25 -17.90 -0.96
C LYS A 63 -2.05 -17.79 0.54
N TYR A 64 -2.04 -18.91 1.25
CA TYR A 64 -1.77 -18.93 2.68
C TYR A 64 -0.30 -18.56 2.94
N LEU A 65 -0.09 -17.59 3.82
CA LEU A 65 1.25 -17.08 4.15
C LEU A 65 1.73 -17.53 5.52
N GLY A 66 0.85 -18.04 6.34
CA GLY A 66 1.19 -18.47 7.69
C GLY A 66 1.12 -17.35 8.71
N LYS A 67 2.20 -17.19 9.49
CA LYS A 67 2.24 -16.25 10.60
C LYS A 67 2.65 -14.85 10.15
N ALA A 68 2.30 -13.85 10.98
CA ALA A 68 2.62 -12.44 10.72
C ALA A 68 4.12 -12.18 10.56
N THR A 69 4.96 -13.04 11.15
CA THR A 69 6.41 -12.92 11.11
C THR A 69 7.05 -13.67 9.95
N SER A 70 6.26 -14.31 9.10
CA SER A 70 6.81 -15.04 7.96
C SER A 70 7.46 -14.09 6.97
N LEU A 71 8.46 -14.58 6.25
CA LEU A 71 9.17 -13.80 5.24
C LEU A 71 8.23 -13.35 4.13
N GLU A 72 7.27 -14.19 3.76
CA GLU A 72 6.31 -13.85 2.71
C GLU A 72 5.38 -12.72 3.11
N VAL A 73 4.93 -12.70 4.36
CA VAL A 73 4.13 -11.58 4.88
C VAL A 73 4.94 -10.29 4.86
N GLU A 74 6.20 -10.35 5.27
CA GLU A 74 7.09 -9.20 5.25
C GLU A 74 7.28 -8.66 3.83
N ARG A 75 7.47 -9.53 2.87
CA ARG A 75 7.64 -9.14 1.46
C ARG A 75 6.37 -8.52 0.89
N ALA A 76 5.22 -9.05 1.23
CA ALA A 76 3.94 -8.48 0.79
C ALA A 76 3.70 -7.10 1.42
N ARG A 77 4.06 -6.93 2.69
CA ARG A 77 3.98 -5.62 3.36
C ARG A 77 4.93 -4.61 2.74
N SER A 78 6.12 -5.03 2.36
CA SER A 78 7.08 -4.17 1.66
C SER A 78 6.50 -3.68 0.34
N TYR A 79 5.79 -4.52 -0.38
CA TYR A 79 5.10 -4.13 -1.61
C TYR A 79 4.02 -3.09 -1.35
N GLN A 80 3.22 -3.27 -0.30
CA GLN A 80 2.19 -2.30 0.08
C GLN A 80 2.79 -0.95 0.44
N MET A 81 3.89 -0.95 1.17
CA MET A 81 4.60 0.28 1.52
C MET A 81 5.18 0.96 0.29
N PHE A 82 5.70 0.19 -0.65
CA PHE A 82 6.20 0.71 -1.91
C PHE A 82 5.08 1.38 -2.71
N GLN A 83 3.93 0.73 -2.82
CA GLN A 83 2.76 1.30 -3.50
C GLN A 83 2.31 2.61 -2.86
N ARG A 84 2.25 2.65 -1.54
CA ARG A 84 1.89 3.87 -0.80
C ARG A 84 2.90 4.99 -1.05
N GLY A 85 4.18 4.63 -1.05
CA GLY A 85 5.24 5.59 -1.34
C GLY A 85 5.14 6.16 -2.74
N MET A 86 4.85 5.30 -3.73
CA MET A 86 4.66 5.75 -5.11
C MET A 86 3.46 6.68 -5.24
N ALA A 87 2.36 6.35 -4.57
CA ALA A 87 1.18 7.21 -4.58
C ALA A 87 1.46 8.55 -3.91
N GLN A 88 2.18 8.55 -2.82
CA GLN A 88 2.57 9.77 -2.11
C GLN A 88 3.48 10.63 -2.98
N LEU A 89 4.46 10.03 -3.64
CA LEU A 89 5.35 10.74 -4.56
C LEU A 89 4.55 11.40 -5.68
N GLY A 90 3.57 10.70 -6.24
CA GLY A 90 2.69 11.26 -7.26
C GLY A 90 1.92 12.49 -6.77
N ARG A 91 1.43 12.46 -5.54
CA ARG A 91 0.74 13.61 -4.95
C ARG A 91 1.67 14.79 -4.75
N ILE A 92 2.88 14.54 -4.26
CA ILE A 92 3.89 15.60 -4.07
C ILE A 92 4.25 16.22 -5.41
N HIS A 93 4.44 15.40 -6.45
CA HIS A 93 4.73 15.88 -7.79
C HIS A 93 3.63 16.80 -8.33
N ARG A 94 2.38 16.38 -8.18
CA ARG A 94 1.24 17.20 -8.64
C ARG A 94 1.18 18.52 -7.89
N GLU A 95 1.44 18.51 -6.60
CA GLU A 95 1.44 19.72 -5.79
C GLU A 95 2.56 20.66 -6.21
N MET A 96 3.74 20.13 -6.45
CA MET A 96 4.89 20.93 -6.93
C MET A 96 4.61 21.52 -8.29
N ILE A 97 4.03 20.76 -9.20
CA ILE A 97 3.66 21.25 -10.53
C ILE A 97 2.65 22.39 -10.40
N GLY A 98 1.65 22.22 -9.52
CA GLY A 98 0.67 23.28 -9.27
C GLY A 98 1.31 24.58 -8.77
N LEU A 99 2.26 24.46 -7.85
CA LEU A 99 2.98 25.62 -7.32
C LEU A 99 3.84 26.28 -8.41
N LEU A 100 4.50 25.50 -9.24
CA LEU A 100 5.31 26.03 -10.35
C LEU A 100 4.44 26.77 -11.35
N TRP A 101 3.26 26.25 -11.66
CA TRP A 101 2.31 26.95 -12.53
C TRP A 101 1.88 28.29 -11.95
N LYS A 102 1.58 28.34 -10.65
CA LYS A 102 1.22 29.60 -9.98
C LYS A 102 2.35 30.62 -10.05
N ILE A 103 3.58 30.17 -9.80
CA ILE A 103 4.75 31.05 -9.91
C ILE A 103 4.93 31.55 -11.33
N GLY A 104 4.80 30.63 -12.30
CA GLY A 104 4.92 30.99 -13.71
C GLY A 104 3.83 31.96 -14.14
N GLU A 105 2.59 31.73 -13.76
CA GLU A 105 1.47 32.63 -14.09
C GLU A 105 1.69 34.06 -13.55
N ALA A 106 2.26 34.15 -12.35
CA ALA A 106 2.53 35.46 -11.76
C ALA A 106 3.60 36.25 -12.54
N LYS A 107 4.40 35.57 -13.35
CA LYS A 107 5.43 36.18 -14.17
C LYS A 107 5.05 36.31 -15.64
N MET A 108 3.94 35.73 -16.04
CA MET A 108 3.50 35.81 -17.42
C MET A 108 2.90 37.19 -17.72
N GLU A 109 3.38 37.81 -18.76
CA GLU A 109 2.73 38.99 -19.28
C GLU A 109 1.51 38.53 -20.07
N LYS A 110 0.39 39.16 -19.80
CA LYS A 110 -0.82 38.87 -20.56
C LYS A 110 -0.64 39.42 -21.98
N GLY A 111 -1.19 38.69 -22.92
CA GLY A 111 -1.22 39.13 -24.25
C GLY A 111 -1.82 40.52 -24.35
N ASN A 112 -1.51 41.20 -25.44
CA ASN A 112 -1.98 42.54 -25.68
C ASN A 112 -3.51 42.53 -25.83
N GLU A 113 -4.19 43.17 -24.91
CA GLU A 113 -5.64 43.15 -24.85
C GLU A 113 -6.28 44.40 -25.43
N GLU A 114 -5.52 45.19 -26.04
CA GLU A 114 -5.99 46.46 -26.63
C GLU A 114 -6.78 46.27 -27.87
#